data_04eba004d70ce9fdfdbcb09e10b299d1
#
_entry.id   04eba004d70ce9fdfdbcb09e10b299d1
#
_cell.length_a   1.000
_cell.length_b   1.000
_cell.length_c   1.000
_cell.angle_alpha   90.00
_cell.angle_beta   90.00
_cell.angle_gamma   90.00
#
_symmetry.space_group_name_H-M   'P 1'
#
loop_
_entity.id
_entity.type
_entity.pdbx_description
1 polymer ?
#
loop_
_entity_poly.entity_id
_entity_poly.type
_entity_poly.pdbx_seq_one_letter_code
_entity_poly.pdbx_strand_id
1 'polypeptide(L)'
;GFNEAEQNYLISEGFRILEEFGNHPSFCMMSLGNELWGNQDRLEEILANYKAYDSRHLYTSGSNNFQFWPRTSPSEDFFVGVRFDKDSLFRGSYAQCDAPLGFVQTKEPNTTHDYDKFWNNEDSNFSDNATEQEIEIQYGTGVKKVKTNAAASHFLPEKPVLSHEIGQYCMYPDFSEIQKYTGVLKPRNYEVFKERLTAKGMINQAQNFFRDSSRLAVQCYKMELEAAFRSKELSG
;
A
#
# COMPACT_ATOMS: atom_id res chain seq x y z
N GLY A 1 2.54 -6.55 -19.66
CA GLY A 1 2.17 -5.15 -19.85
C GLY A 1 1.07 -4.99 -20.86
N PHE A 2 0.43 -3.85 -20.86
CA PHE A 2 -0.56 -3.50 -21.86
C PHE A 2 0.11 -3.36 -23.24
N ASN A 3 -0.59 -3.70 -24.31
CA ASN A 3 -0.13 -3.41 -25.65
C ASN A 3 -0.17 -1.88 -25.92
N GLU A 4 0.41 -1.45 -27.02
CA GLU A 4 0.50 -0.02 -27.34
C GLU A 4 -0.86 0.67 -27.46
N ALA A 5 -1.85 0.00 -28.05
CA ALA A 5 -3.20 0.56 -28.19
C ALA A 5 -3.88 0.76 -26.83
N GLU A 6 -3.74 -0.21 -25.91
CA GLU A 6 -4.23 -0.10 -24.54
C GLU A 6 -3.52 1.01 -23.78
N GLN A 7 -2.19 1.13 -23.93
CA GLN A 7 -1.43 2.21 -23.30
C GLN A 7 -1.88 3.58 -23.80
N ASN A 8 -2.02 3.75 -25.11
CA ASN A 8 -2.45 5.01 -25.71
C ASN A 8 -3.87 5.39 -25.25
N TYR A 9 -4.76 4.41 -25.11
CA TYR A 9 -6.09 4.64 -24.55
C TYR A 9 -6.00 5.16 -23.11
N LEU A 10 -5.25 4.48 -22.23
CA LEU A 10 -5.09 4.87 -20.83
C LEU A 10 -4.42 6.26 -20.69
N ILE A 11 -3.43 6.56 -21.52
CA ILE A 11 -2.79 7.88 -21.56
C ILE A 11 -3.82 8.96 -21.94
N SER A 12 -4.65 8.69 -22.95
CA SER A 12 -5.71 9.61 -23.37
C SER A 12 -6.74 9.84 -22.28
N GLU A 13 -7.12 8.78 -21.54
CA GLU A 13 -8.00 8.91 -20.37
C GLU A 13 -7.40 9.76 -19.26
N GLY A 14 -6.09 9.65 -19.02
CA GLY A 14 -5.40 10.51 -18.05
C GLY A 14 -5.50 11.99 -18.41
N PHE A 15 -5.33 12.35 -19.68
CA PHE A 15 -5.54 13.74 -20.13
C PHE A 15 -6.98 14.20 -19.96
N ARG A 16 -7.97 13.34 -20.27
CA ARG A 16 -9.39 13.65 -20.04
C ARG A 16 -9.71 13.86 -18.56
N ILE A 17 -9.10 13.08 -17.67
CA ILE A 17 -9.24 13.28 -16.23
C ILE A 17 -8.73 14.66 -15.81
N LEU A 18 -7.56 15.08 -16.30
CA LEU A 18 -7.01 16.40 -16.02
C LEU A 18 -7.90 17.52 -16.60
N GLU A 19 -8.43 17.35 -17.81
CA GLU A 19 -9.32 18.30 -18.46
C GLU A 19 -10.66 18.45 -17.72
N GLU A 20 -11.28 17.33 -17.35
CA GLU A 20 -12.61 17.31 -16.73
C GLU A 20 -12.57 17.69 -15.23
N PHE A 21 -11.57 17.17 -14.49
CA PHE A 21 -11.54 17.30 -13.04
C PHE A 21 -10.45 18.22 -12.50
N GLY A 22 -9.50 18.63 -13.33
CA GLY A 22 -8.35 19.44 -12.91
C GLY A 22 -8.71 20.81 -12.31
N ASN A 23 -9.92 21.31 -12.53
CA ASN A 23 -10.39 22.55 -11.91
C ASN A 23 -11.05 22.36 -10.54
N HIS A 24 -11.19 21.12 -10.06
CA HIS A 24 -11.75 20.86 -8.73
C HIS A 24 -10.70 21.16 -7.66
N PRO A 25 -10.97 21.99 -6.67
CA PRO A 25 -10.00 22.35 -5.62
C PRO A 25 -9.46 21.15 -4.82
N SER A 26 -10.22 20.07 -4.75
CA SER A 26 -9.82 18.82 -4.08
C SER A 26 -8.96 17.90 -4.95
N PHE A 27 -8.83 18.16 -6.26
CA PHE A 27 -7.96 17.41 -7.16
C PHE A 27 -6.54 17.99 -7.09
N CYS A 28 -5.76 17.54 -6.11
CA CYS A 28 -4.44 18.10 -5.82
C CYS A 28 -3.30 17.24 -6.36
N MET A 29 -3.52 15.93 -6.47
CA MET A 29 -2.46 14.96 -6.77
C MET A 29 -2.94 13.98 -7.84
N MET A 30 -2.01 13.57 -8.71
CA MET A 30 -2.24 12.53 -9.72
C MET A 30 -1.14 11.47 -9.66
N SER A 31 -1.55 10.22 -9.62
CA SER A 31 -0.68 9.05 -9.66
C SER A 31 -0.98 8.23 -10.92
N LEU A 32 0.05 7.68 -11.56
CA LEU A 32 -0.14 6.77 -12.70
C LEU A 32 -0.76 5.44 -12.29
N GLY A 33 -0.62 5.03 -11.03
CA GLY A 33 -1.22 3.80 -10.55
C GLY A 33 -0.53 3.20 -9.32
N ASN A 34 -0.74 1.91 -9.12
CA ASN A 34 -0.17 1.14 -8.02
C ASN A 34 0.50 -0.14 -8.54
N GLU A 35 1.67 -0.48 -7.96
CA GLU A 35 2.43 -1.69 -8.31
C GLU A 35 2.71 -1.80 -9.82
N LEU A 36 3.02 -0.69 -10.44
CA LEU A 36 3.32 -0.64 -11.87
C LEU A 36 4.61 -1.40 -12.19
N TRP A 37 4.68 -1.91 -13.40
CA TRP A 37 5.83 -2.66 -13.90
C TRP A 37 6.02 -2.44 -15.40
N GLY A 38 7.22 -2.72 -15.89
CA GLY A 38 7.56 -2.55 -17.30
C GLY A 38 8.74 -1.60 -17.51
N ASN A 39 8.62 -0.67 -18.42
CA ASN A 39 9.66 0.29 -18.74
C ASN A 39 9.49 1.58 -17.92
N GLN A 40 10.44 1.85 -17.02
CA GLN A 40 10.42 3.03 -16.16
C GLN A 40 10.56 4.33 -16.96
N ASP A 41 11.38 4.34 -18.00
CA ASP A 41 11.58 5.55 -18.83
C ASP A 41 10.28 5.91 -19.57
N ARG A 42 9.47 4.90 -19.93
CA ARG A 42 8.15 5.13 -20.51
C ARG A 42 7.16 5.71 -19.50
N LEU A 43 7.18 5.26 -18.25
CA LEU A 43 6.36 5.84 -17.18
C LEU A 43 6.77 7.29 -16.90
N GLU A 44 8.07 7.57 -16.88
CA GLU A 44 8.59 8.94 -16.75
C GLU A 44 8.11 9.84 -17.88
N GLU A 45 8.18 9.38 -19.12
CA GLU A 45 7.67 10.13 -20.27
C GLU A 45 6.19 10.47 -20.14
N ILE A 46 5.37 9.51 -19.74
CA ILE A 46 3.92 9.70 -19.53
C ILE A 46 3.68 10.74 -18.42
N LEU A 47 4.39 10.60 -17.31
CA LEU A 47 4.27 11.51 -16.17
C LEU A 47 4.68 12.93 -16.54
N ALA A 48 5.81 13.08 -17.24
CA ALA A 48 6.31 14.36 -17.74
C ALA A 48 5.28 15.05 -18.66
N ASN A 49 4.63 14.27 -19.52
CA ASN A 49 3.61 14.78 -20.44
C ASN A 49 2.37 15.29 -19.69
N TYR A 50 1.88 14.58 -18.68
CA TYR A 50 0.77 15.05 -17.85
C TYR A 50 1.13 16.31 -17.09
N LYS A 51 2.32 16.35 -16.48
CA LYS A 51 2.81 17.52 -15.76
C LYS A 51 3.01 18.75 -16.65
N ALA A 52 3.47 18.54 -17.89
CA ALA A 52 3.59 19.61 -18.87
C ALA A 52 2.22 20.12 -19.35
N TYR A 53 1.22 19.24 -19.43
CA TYR A 53 -0.14 19.60 -19.81
C TYR A 53 -0.85 20.42 -18.73
N ASP A 54 -0.73 19.98 -17.46
CA ASP A 54 -1.32 20.69 -16.33
C ASP A 54 -0.36 20.71 -15.14
N SER A 55 0.36 21.79 -14.97
CA SER A 55 1.35 21.97 -13.90
C SER A 55 0.77 22.41 -12.55
N ARG A 56 -0.55 22.50 -12.42
CA ARG A 56 -1.21 22.93 -11.18
C ARG A 56 -1.26 21.85 -10.11
N HIS A 57 -1.05 20.59 -10.48
CA HIS A 57 -1.16 19.43 -9.61
C HIS A 57 0.21 18.86 -9.25
N LEU A 58 0.25 18.02 -8.22
CA LEU A 58 1.42 17.23 -7.87
C LEU A 58 1.32 15.84 -8.50
N TYR A 59 2.45 15.32 -8.96
CA TYR A 59 2.50 14.09 -9.73
C TYR A 59 3.42 13.05 -9.11
N THR A 60 3.05 11.76 -9.23
CA THR A 60 3.90 10.63 -8.91
C THR A 60 3.78 9.53 -9.95
N SER A 61 4.86 8.81 -10.20
CA SER A 61 4.88 7.67 -11.12
C SER A 61 4.03 6.49 -10.63
N GLY A 62 3.71 6.48 -9.35
CA GLY A 62 2.84 5.47 -8.75
C GLY A 62 3.31 5.04 -7.38
N SER A 63 2.45 4.29 -6.72
CA SER A 63 2.73 3.72 -5.41
C SER A 63 3.20 2.28 -5.52
N ASN A 64 4.04 1.85 -4.56
CA ASN A 64 4.51 0.47 -4.47
C ASN A 64 5.20 -0.06 -5.74
N ASN A 65 5.88 0.77 -6.48
CA ASN A 65 6.55 0.42 -7.72
C ASN A 65 7.87 -0.33 -7.44
N PHE A 66 7.79 -1.50 -6.83
CA PHE A 66 8.92 -2.30 -6.35
C PHE A 66 9.96 -2.64 -7.42
N GLN A 67 9.56 -2.67 -8.68
CA GLN A 67 10.43 -3.05 -9.79
C GLN A 67 11.39 -1.96 -10.18
N PHE A 68 11.07 -0.72 -9.80
CA PHE A 68 11.86 0.46 -10.12
C PHE A 68 12.75 0.91 -8.96
N TRP A 69 12.71 0.17 -7.91
CA TRP A 69 13.54 0.41 -6.73
C TRP A 69 15.04 0.39 -7.05
N PRO A 70 15.83 1.30 -6.55
CA PRO A 70 15.56 2.42 -5.62
C PRO A 70 15.47 3.79 -6.31
N ARG A 71 14.89 3.90 -7.47
CA ARG A 71 14.92 5.10 -8.31
C ARG A 71 13.60 5.86 -8.25
N THR A 72 13.65 7.15 -7.92
CA THR A 72 12.55 8.07 -8.16
C THR A 72 12.55 8.55 -9.60
N SER A 73 11.36 8.85 -10.12
CA SER A 73 11.19 9.48 -11.43
C SER A 73 11.55 10.97 -11.35
N PRO A 74 12.29 11.55 -12.30
CA PRO A 74 12.64 12.98 -12.29
C PRO A 74 11.41 13.90 -12.24
N SER A 75 10.32 13.52 -12.91
CA SER A 75 9.09 14.31 -12.96
C SER A 75 8.19 14.18 -11.75
N GLU A 76 8.50 13.28 -10.82
CA GLU A 76 7.75 13.15 -9.56
C GLU A 76 7.90 14.38 -8.69
N ASP A 77 6.82 14.78 -8.03
CA ASP A 77 6.81 15.81 -7.01
C ASP A 77 6.88 15.22 -5.60
N PHE A 78 6.45 13.97 -5.45
CA PHE A 78 6.46 13.23 -4.20
C PHE A 78 6.65 11.74 -4.46
N PHE A 79 7.18 11.05 -3.47
CA PHE A 79 7.35 9.60 -3.50
C PHE A 79 6.26 8.92 -2.68
N VAL A 80 5.71 7.83 -3.22
CA VAL A 80 4.77 6.97 -2.50
C VAL A 80 5.32 5.57 -2.44
N GLY A 81 5.61 5.11 -1.24
CA GLY A 81 6.22 3.81 -1.07
C GLY A 81 5.80 3.11 0.20
N VAL A 82 6.02 1.81 0.23
CA VAL A 82 5.73 0.95 1.38
C VAL A 82 6.94 0.20 1.90
N ARG A 83 8.05 0.19 1.16
CA ARG A 83 9.25 -0.55 1.52
C ARG A 83 10.50 0.27 1.25
N PHE A 84 11.32 0.40 2.28
CA PHE A 84 12.66 0.97 2.22
C PHE A 84 13.72 -0.05 2.60
N ASP A 85 13.34 -1.14 3.27
CA ASP A 85 14.20 -2.23 3.70
C ASP A 85 13.46 -3.56 3.58
N LYS A 86 14.24 -4.65 3.56
CA LYS A 86 13.72 -6.03 3.46
C LYS A 86 12.78 -6.41 4.60
N ASP A 87 13.06 -5.91 5.81
CA ASP A 87 12.38 -6.31 7.04
C ASP A 87 11.39 -5.26 7.54
N SER A 88 11.34 -4.10 6.87
CA SER A 88 10.56 -2.96 7.31
C SER A 88 9.63 -2.48 6.22
N LEU A 89 8.34 -2.51 6.52
CA LEU A 89 7.33 -1.92 5.68
C LEU A 89 7.11 -0.48 6.10
N PHE A 90 7.18 0.41 5.15
CA PHE A 90 6.95 1.82 5.35
C PHE A 90 5.52 2.15 5.76
N ARG A 91 4.60 1.26 5.53
CA ARG A 91 3.20 1.38 5.90
C ARG A 91 2.85 0.85 7.29
N GLY A 92 3.85 0.61 8.15
CA GLY A 92 3.64 0.05 9.46
C GLY A 92 3.46 -1.47 9.49
N SER A 93 2.93 -1.98 10.60
CA SER A 93 2.69 -3.40 10.76
C SER A 93 1.61 -3.90 9.83
N TYR A 94 1.90 -4.98 9.13
CA TYR A 94 0.85 -5.73 8.46
C TYR A 94 -0.11 -6.35 9.47
N ALA A 95 -1.37 -6.43 9.10
CA ALA A 95 -2.25 -7.43 9.66
C ALA A 95 -1.58 -8.80 9.49
N GLN A 96 -1.46 -9.56 10.56
CA GLN A 96 -0.80 -10.87 10.53
C GLN A 96 -1.55 -11.91 9.68
N CYS A 97 -2.65 -11.53 9.06
CA CYS A 97 -3.54 -12.44 8.37
C CYS A 97 -4.38 -11.73 7.32
N ASP A 98 -4.51 -12.40 6.21
CA ASP A 98 -5.37 -12.00 5.12
C ASP A 98 -6.83 -12.36 5.44
N ALA A 99 -7.73 -11.39 5.37
CA ALA A 99 -9.15 -11.59 5.62
C ALA A 99 -9.79 -12.71 4.79
N PRO A 100 -9.45 -12.93 3.50
CA PRO A 100 -9.98 -14.05 2.72
C PRO A 100 -9.71 -15.42 3.31
N LEU A 101 -8.66 -15.56 4.12
CA LEU A 101 -8.31 -16.81 4.78
C LEU A 101 -9.04 -17.02 6.11
N GLY A 102 -9.91 -16.09 6.51
CA GLY A 102 -10.69 -16.16 7.74
C GLY A 102 -9.88 -15.87 9.00
N PHE A 103 -8.96 -14.93 8.92
CA PHE A 103 -8.20 -14.41 10.05
C PHE A 103 -8.57 -12.96 10.33
N VAL A 104 -8.42 -12.55 11.57
CA VAL A 104 -8.60 -11.16 12.02
C VAL A 104 -7.44 -10.76 12.93
N GLN A 105 -7.25 -9.47 13.09
CA GLN A 105 -6.32 -8.96 14.10
C GLN A 105 -6.79 -9.36 15.49
N THR A 106 -5.92 -9.98 16.27
CA THR A 106 -6.25 -10.52 17.60
C THR A 106 -5.47 -9.85 18.74
N LYS A 107 -4.48 -9.05 18.42
CA LYS A 107 -3.65 -8.31 19.37
C LYS A 107 -3.20 -7.00 18.76
N GLU A 108 -2.79 -6.07 19.59
CA GLU A 108 -2.17 -4.83 19.17
C GLU A 108 -0.88 -5.10 18.38
N PRO A 109 -0.50 -4.21 17.45
CA PRO A 109 0.76 -4.31 16.73
C PRO A 109 1.92 -4.32 17.73
N ASN A 110 2.90 -5.17 17.48
CA ASN A 110 4.07 -5.30 18.36
C ASN A 110 5.11 -4.22 18.08
N THR A 111 4.68 -3.00 17.74
CA THR A 111 5.60 -1.98 17.26
C THR A 111 5.31 -0.61 17.83
N THR A 112 6.34 -0.06 18.43
CA THR A 112 6.59 1.36 18.39
C THR A 112 7.32 1.62 17.07
N HIS A 113 6.62 1.79 15.96
CA HIS A 113 7.25 2.18 14.72
C HIS A 113 7.87 3.57 14.89
N ASP A 114 9.17 3.59 14.71
CA ASP A 114 9.91 4.81 14.52
C ASP A 114 10.22 4.88 13.02
N TYR A 115 9.39 5.62 12.29
CA TYR A 115 9.57 5.79 10.85
C TYR A 115 10.88 6.50 10.52
N ASP A 116 11.42 7.29 11.44
CA ASP A 116 12.65 8.03 11.22
C ASP A 116 13.91 7.13 11.26
N LYS A 117 13.80 5.92 11.84
CA LYS A 117 14.89 4.93 11.76
C LYS A 117 15.26 4.51 10.35
N PHE A 118 14.34 4.61 9.42
CA PHE A 118 14.59 4.30 8.01
C PHE A 118 15.58 5.29 7.39
N TRP A 119 15.61 6.52 7.88
CA TRP A 119 16.40 7.62 7.34
C TRP A 119 17.73 7.81 8.06
N ASN A 120 17.76 7.48 9.35
CA ASN A 120 18.89 7.71 10.23
C ASN A 120 19.78 6.47 10.38
N ASN A 121 20.08 5.79 9.28
CA ASN A 121 20.87 4.54 9.29
C ASN A 121 22.34 4.79 9.68
N GLU A 122 22.61 5.36 10.85
CA GLU A 122 23.94 5.38 11.45
C GLU A 122 24.40 3.99 11.93
N ASP A 123 23.45 3.05 12.12
CA ASP A 123 23.70 1.69 12.61
C ASP A 123 23.81 0.62 11.50
N SER A 124 23.68 0.99 10.22
CA SER A 124 23.85 0.00 9.17
C SER A 124 25.33 -0.30 8.93
N ASN A 125 25.87 -1.23 9.67
CA ASN A 125 27.05 -2.02 9.30
C ASN A 125 26.75 -2.86 8.04
N PHE A 126 26.27 -2.23 6.97
CA PHE A 126 26.17 -2.86 5.66
C PHE A 126 27.59 -2.91 5.08
N SER A 127 28.18 -4.09 5.18
CA SER A 127 29.40 -4.37 4.43
C SER A 127 29.12 -4.20 2.93
N ASP A 128 30.07 -3.65 2.20
CA ASP A 128 30.06 -3.50 0.73
C ASP A 128 29.92 -4.80 -0.06
N ASN A 129 29.68 -5.92 0.61
CA ASN A 129 29.41 -7.24 0.04
C ASN A 129 27.89 -7.49 0.00
N ALA A 130 27.22 -6.72 -0.85
CA ALA A 130 25.80 -6.86 -1.10
C ALA A 130 25.47 -8.19 -1.77
N THR A 131 25.16 -9.20 -0.98
CA THR A 131 24.56 -10.44 -1.48
C THR A 131 23.09 -10.21 -1.85
N GLU A 132 22.69 -10.70 -3.03
CA GLU A 132 21.27 -10.77 -3.39
C GLU A 132 20.48 -11.43 -2.25
N GLN A 133 19.46 -10.74 -1.76
CA GLN A 133 18.57 -11.28 -0.73
C GLN A 133 17.23 -11.63 -1.33
N GLU A 134 16.70 -12.78 -0.94
CA GLU A 134 15.31 -13.13 -1.24
C GLU A 134 14.39 -12.55 -0.18
N ILE A 135 13.43 -11.75 -0.59
CA ILE A 135 12.33 -11.31 0.27
C ILE A 135 11.04 -12.01 -0.15
N GLU A 136 10.20 -12.28 0.81
CA GLU A 136 8.86 -12.79 0.56
C GLU A 136 7.91 -11.61 0.41
N ILE A 137 7.26 -11.52 -0.75
CA ILE A 137 6.20 -10.55 -0.99
C ILE A 137 4.86 -11.27 -1.15
N GLN A 138 3.81 -10.69 -0.65
CA GLN A 138 2.47 -11.18 -0.93
C GLN A 138 2.15 -10.95 -2.42
N TYR A 139 1.69 -11.99 -3.09
CA TYR A 139 1.27 -11.92 -4.49
C TYR A 139 -0.08 -12.62 -4.63
N GLY A 140 -1.13 -11.85 -4.77
CA GLY A 140 -2.50 -12.36 -4.75
C GLY A 140 -2.82 -13.07 -3.43
N THR A 141 -3.21 -14.33 -3.50
CA THR A 141 -3.50 -15.17 -2.32
C THR A 141 -2.28 -15.97 -1.83
N GLY A 142 -1.10 -15.77 -2.41
CA GLY A 142 0.12 -16.50 -2.12
C GLY A 142 1.29 -15.60 -1.78
N VAL A 143 2.40 -16.24 -1.41
CA VAL A 143 3.68 -15.59 -1.14
C VAL A 143 4.64 -15.90 -2.28
N LYS A 144 5.29 -14.88 -2.83
CA LYS A 144 6.31 -15.02 -3.87
C LYS A 144 7.65 -14.53 -3.33
N LYS A 145 8.69 -15.34 -3.52
CA LYS A 145 10.05 -14.90 -3.24
C LYS A 145 10.58 -14.06 -4.40
N VAL A 146 11.09 -12.89 -4.07
CA VAL A 146 11.67 -11.95 -5.03
C VAL A 146 13.09 -11.62 -4.58
N LYS A 147 14.03 -11.69 -5.52
CA LYS A 147 15.39 -11.24 -5.25
C LYS A 147 15.46 -9.73 -5.25
N THR A 148 16.02 -9.16 -4.22
CA THR A 148 16.29 -7.72 -4.13
C THR A 148 17.76 -7.44 -4.31
N ASN A 149 18.04 -6.31 -4.94
CA ASN A 149 19.41 -5.79 -4.98
C ASN A 149 19.71 -5.10 -3.64
N ALA A 150 20.74 -5.53 -2.94
CA ALA A 150 21.11 -4.94 -1.65
C ALA A 150 21.52 -3.45 -1.74
N ALA A 151 21.91 -2.96 -2.91
CA ALA A 151 22.11 -1.53 -3.14
C ALA A 151 20.83 -0.70 -2.96
N ALA A 152 19.66 -1.35 -2.92
CA ALA A 152 18.37 -0.71 -2.67
C ALA A 152 18.13 -0.31 -1.20
N SER A 153 18.96 -0.80 -0.28
CA SER A 153 18.80 -0.56 1.16
C SER A 153 19.14 0.87 1.64
N HIS A 154 19.68 1.70 0.76
CA HIS A 154 20.09 3.08 1.06
C HIS A 154 19.32 4.13 0.25
N PHE A 155 18.15 3.78 -0.23
CA PHE A 155 17.34 4.75 -0.96
C PHE A 155 16.76 5.79 0.01
N LEU A 156 17.22 7.01 -0.11
CA LEU A 156 16.66 8.19 0.54
C LEU A 156 15.99 9.05 -0.52
N PRO A 157 14.65 9.13 -0.57
CA PRO A 157 13.99 10.00 -1.52
C PRO A 157 14.36 11.47 -1.23
N GLU A 158 14.82 12.20 -2.23
CA GLU A 158 15.06 13.66 -2.14
C GLU A 158 13.75 14.46 -2.17
N LYS A 159 12.61 13.79 -2.24
CA LYS A 159 11.27 14.36 -2.40
C LYS A 159 10.41 14.02 -1.21
N PRO A 160 9.33 14.79 -0.97
CA PRO A 160 8.35 14.45 0.08
C PRO A 160 7.88 13.01 -0.04
N VAL A 161 7.77 12.35 1.09
CA VAL A 161 7.37 10.94 1.15
C VAL A 161 5.97 10.83 1.73
N LEU A 162 5.09 10.16 0.99
CA LEU A 162 3.76 9.83 1.42
C LEU A 162 3.66 8.32 1.65
N SER A 163 3.09 7.94 2.79
CA SER A 163 2.72 6.55 3.05
C SER A 163 1.27 6.34 2.65
N HIS A 164 0.99 5.30 1.88
CA HIS A 164 -0.37 4.83 1.68
C HIS A 164 -0.49 3.37 2.13
N GLU A 165 -1.71 2.88 2.24
CA GLU A 165 -1.98 1.55 2.80
C GLU A 165 -1.35 1.35 4.19
N ILE A 166 -1.33 2.42 4.98
CA ILE A 166 -0.80 2.36 6.34
C ILE A 166 -1.70 1.50 7.22
N GLY A 167 -1.12 0.45 7.80
CA GLY A 167 -1.86 -0.56 8.52
C GLY A 167 -2.81 -1.37 7.61
N GLN A 168 -2.99 -2.63 7.88
CA GLN A 168 -3.97 -3.48 7.19
C GLN A 168 -4.60 -4.41 8.24
N TYR A 169 -5.41 -3.84 9.11
CA TYR A 169 -5.98 -4.54 10.25
C TYR A 169 -7.36 -5.06 9.93
N CYS A 170 -7.47 -6.39 9.90
CA CYS A 170 -8.73 -7.07 9.60
C CYS A 170 -9.59 -7.17 10.84
N MET A 171 -10.86 -6.81 10.73
CA MET A 171 -11.88 -7.02 11.73
C MET A 171 -12.80 -8.17 11.38
N TYR A 172 -13.51 -8.70 12.38
CA TYR A 172 -14.53 -9.72 12.16
C TYR A 172 -15.67 -9.14 11.31
N PRO A 173 -16.18 -9.85 10.30
CA PRO A 173 -17.22 -9.29 9.42
C PRO A 173 -18.58 -9.19 10.11
N ASP A 174 -19.35 -8.17 9.75
CA ASP A 174 -20.77 -8.12 10.06
C ASP A 174 -21.55 -9.01 9.08
N PHE A 175 -22.13 -10.09 9.56
CA PHE A 175 -22.85 -11.04 8.71
C PHE A 175 -24.15 -10.48 8.12
N SER A 176 -24.66 -9.34 8.62
CA SER A 176 -25.79 -8.67 8.01
C SER A 176 -25.46 -8.12 6.61
N GLU A 177 -24.18 -7.91 6.31
CA GLU A 177 -23.72 -7.45 5.01
C GLU A 177 -23.87 -8.52 3.90
N ILE A 178 -23.91 -9.82 4.25
CA ILE A 178 -23.99 -10.92 3.28
C ILE A 178 -25.17 -10.76 2.32
N GLN A 179 -26.31 -10.31 2.84
CA GLN A 179 -27.53 -10.13 2.03
C GLN A 179 -27.43 -9.02 0.98
N LYS A 180 -26.44 -8.13 1.07
CA LYS A 180 -26.21 -7.07 0.09
C LYS A 180 -25.55 -7.57 -1.20
N TYR A 181 -24.96 -8.76 -1.16
CA TYR A 181 -24.29 -9.39 -2.31
C TYR A 181 -25.30 -10.12 -3.19
N THR A 182 -26.06 -9.36 -3.95
CA THR A 182 -27.14 -9.89 -4.80
C THR A 182 -26.69 -10.23 -6.23
N GLY A 183 -25.46 -9.87 -6.61
CA GLY A 183 -24.90 -10.10 -7.93
C GLY A 183 -24.18 -11.45 -8.08
N VAL A 184 -23.28 -11.52 -9.07
CA VAL A 184 -22.48 -12.72 -9.37
C VAL A 184 -21.38 -12.97 -8.33
N LEU A 185 -20.90 -11.92 -7.69
CA LEU A 185 -19.89 -12.02 -6.65
C LEU A 185 -20.52 -12.51 -5.34
N LYS A 186 -19.86 -13.46 -4.70
CA LYS A 186 -20.25 -14.00 -3.41
C LYS A 186 -19.31 -13.49 -2.31
N PRO A 187 -19.83 -13.18 -1.13
CA PRO A 187 -19.01 -12.73 0.01
C PRO A 187 -18.34 -13.92 0.72
N ARG A 188 -17.46 -14.62 0.02
CA ARG A 188 -16.84 -15.87 0.48
C ARG A 188 -16.09 -15.73 1.80
N ASN A 189 -15.40 -14.62 1.99
CA ASN A 189 -14.73 -14.32 3.27
C ASN A 189 -15.75 -14.27 4.42
N TYR A 190 -16.90 -13.61 4.25
CA TYR A 190 -17.96 -13.57 5.28
C TYR A 190 -18.57 -14.94 5.54
N GLU A 191 -18.80 -15.71 4.49
CA GLU A 191 -19.32 -17.08 4.60
C GLU A 191 -18.37 -17.97 5.41
N VAL A 192 -17.07 -17.93 5.15
CA VAL A 192 -16.05 -18.69 5.88
C VAL A 192 -16.05 -18.35 7.37
N PHE A 193 -16.11 -17.07 7.72
CA PHE A 193 -16.18 -16.65 9.12
C PHE A 193 -17.47 -17.15 9.79
N LYS A 194 -18.59 -17.02 9.10
CA LYS A 194 -19.89 -17.49 9.60
C LYS A 194 -19.91 -19.00 9.83
N GLU A 195 -19.41 -19.77 8.87
CA GLU A 195 -19.30 -21.24 8.99
C GLU A 195 -18.43 -21.65 10.19
N ARG A 196 -17.26 -21.03 10.33
CA ARG A 196 -16.34 -21.30 11.45
C ARG A 196 -16.96 -20.96 12.81
N LEU A 197 -17.64 -19.83 12.91
CA LEU A 197 -18.29 -19.40 14.15
C LEU A 197 -19.46 -20.31 14.50
N THR A 198 -20.24 -20.74 13.50
CA THR A 198 -21.32 -21.71 13.67
C THR A 198 -20.80 -23.07 14.14
N ALA A 199 -19.72 -23.57 13.51
CA ALA A 199 -19.10 -24.85 13.89
C ALA A 199 -18.58 -24.84 15.33
N LYS A 200 -18.23 -23.68 15.85
CA LYS A 200 -17.81 -23.50 17.26
C LYS A 200 -18.99 -23.28 18.23
N GLY A 201 -20.23 -23.28 17.76
CA GLY A 201 -21.41 -23.01 18.57
C GLY A 201 -21.52 -21.57 19.07
N MET A 202 -20.82 -20.61 18.44
CA MET A 202 -20.70 -19.24 18.91
C MET A 202 -21.40 -18.21 18.02
N ILE A 203 -22.24 -18.65 17.10
CA ILE A 203 -22.90 -17.75 16.12
C ILE A 203 -23.75 -16.65 16.79
N ASN A 204 -24.31 -16.90 17.94
CA ASN A 204 -25.06 -15.91 18.73
C ASN A 204 -24.18 -14.76 19.27
N GLN A 205 -22.87 -14.91 19.24
CA GLN A 205 -21.92 -13.89 19.65
C GLN A 205 -21.33 -13.09 18.47
N ALA A 206 -21.82 -13.31 17.25
CA ALA A 206 -21.28 -12.70 16.04
C ALA A 206 -21.10 -11.17 16.16
N GLN A 207 -22.13 -10.48 16.67
CA GLN A 207 -22.07 -9.03 16.87
C GLN A 207 -21.04 -8.58 17.91
N ASN A 208 -20.77 -9.39 18.91
CA ASN A 208 -19.71 -9.12 19.88
C ASN A 208 -18.33 -9.24 19.21
N PHE A 209 -18.10 -10.29 18.43
CA PHE A 209 -16.86 -10.45 17.69
C PHE A 209 -16.62 -9.30 16.69
N PHE A 210 -17.65 -8.90 15.96
CA PHE A 210 -17.57 -7.74 15.07
C PHE A 210 -17.21 -6.45 15.82
N ARG A 211 -17.98 -6.12 16.85
CA ARG A 211 -17.77 -4.89 17.64
C ARG A 211 -16.38 -4.85 18.28
N ASP A 212 -15.96 -5.95 18.93
CA ASP A 212 -14.74 -5.95 19.73
C ASP A 212 -13.49 -6.01 18.84
N SER A 213 -13.53 -6.74 17.73
CA SER A 213 -12.45 -6.70 16.73
C SER A 213 -12.36 -5.34 16.02
N SER A 214 -13.50 -4.68 15.79
CA SER A 214 -13.51 -3.32 15.24
C SER A 214 -12.87 -2.30 16.19
N ARG A 215 -13.12 -2.43 17.50
CA ARG A 215 -12.46 -1.59 18.50
C ARG A 215 -10.94 -1.82 18.53
N LEU A 216 -10.50 -3.08 18.44
CA LEU A 216 -9.08 -3.39 18.32
C LEU A 216 -8.48 -2.81 17.05
N ALA A 217 -9.15 -2.93 15.91
CA ALA A 217 -8.68 -2.34 14.65
C ALA A 217 -8.51 -0.82 14.77
N VAL A 218 -9.45 -0.12 15.42
CA VAL A 218 -9.34 1.33 15.68
C VAL A 218 -8.10 1.65 16.51
N GLN A 219 -7.81 0.87 17.55
CA GLN A 219 -6.60 1.06 18.37
C GLN A 219 -5.33 0.82 17.54
N CYS A 220 -5.31 -0.23 16.71
CA CYS A 220 -4.18 -0.51 15.83
C CYS A 220 -3.93 0.64 14.84
N TYR A 221 -4.96 1.12 14.16
CA TYR A 221 -4.84 2.27 13.26
C TYR A 221 -4.40 3.55 13.97
N LYS A 222 -4.93 3.79 15.18
CA LYS A 222 -4.50 4.93 15.98
C LYS A 222 -3.00 4.87 16.28
N MET A 223 -2.49 3.73 16.71
CA MET A 223 -1.06 3.54 17.00
C MET A 223 -0.19 3.81 15.76
N GLU A 224 -0.59 3.31 14.60
CA GLU A 224 0.13 3.51 13.34
C GLU A 224 0.12 4.97 12.89
N LEU A 225 -1.05 5.60 12.88
CA LEU A 225 -1.19 7.00 12.47
C LEU A 225 -0.43 7.94 13.40
N GLU A 226 -0.50 7.71 14.72
CA GLU A 226 0.27 8.51 15.67
C GLU A 226 1.78 8.33 15.51
N ALA A 227 2.25 7.13 15.13
CA ALA A 227 3.65 6.90 14.82
C ALA A 227 4.05 7.65 13.54
N ALA A 228 3.22 7.61 12.49
CA ALA A 228 3.44 8.33 11.26
C ALA A 228 3.48 9.86 11.47
N PHE A 229 2.54 10.41 12.24
CA PHE A 229 2.50 11.84 12.56
C PHE A 229 3.68 12.32 13.42
N ARG A 230 4.35 11.43 14.14
CA ARG A 230 5.58 11.78 14.88
C ARG A 230 6.82 11.76 14.02
N SER A 231 6.79 11.16 12.85
CA SER A 231 7.92 11.14 11.92
C SER A 231 8.22 12.55 11.41
N LYS A 232 9.49 12.87 11.29
CA LYS A 232 9.97 14.14 10.70
C LYS A 232 10.13 14.01 9.19
N GLU A 233 10.28 12.79 8.70
CA GLU A 233 10.60 12.47 7.32
C GLU A 233 9.36 12.14 6.49
N LEU A 234 8.29 11.66 7.12
CA LEU A 234 7.01 11.50 6.46
C LEU A 234 6.32 12.85 6.26
N SER A 235 5.89 13.09 5.03
CA SER A 235 5.16 14.31 4.65
C SER A 235 3.63 14.11 4.63
N GLY A 236 3.18 12.86 4.67
CA GLY A 236 1.76 12.53 4.67
C GLY A 236 1.48 11.03 4.68
#